data_44509c4b7dcd0d457a1a0cdc13bf081b
#
_entry.id   44509c4b7dcd0d457a1a0cdc13bf081b
#
_cell.length_a   1.000
_cell.length_b   1.000
_cell.length_c   1.000
_cell.angle_alpha   90.00
_cell.angle_beta   90.00
_cell.angle_gamma   90.00
#
_symmetry.space_group_name_H-M   'P 1'
#
loop_
_entity.id
_entity.type
_entity.pdbx_description
1 polymer ?
#
loop_
_entity_poly.entity_id
_entity_poly.type
_entity_poly.pdbx_seq_one_letter_code
_entity_poly.pdbx_strand_id
1 'polypeptide(L)'
;QTIVGVEAQARQSSDPKNTIGSVKRLMGRGYADARELPSAGYVLVDTPGMVSVQTAQGVKSPVQVSADILNALNQRAQSALGGELVGAVITVPAYFDDAQRQATKDAAQIAGLNVLRLLNEPTAAAIAYGLDNAEGSEAKEGVFAVYDLGGGTFDVSILKLSKGVFEVLATHGDTALGGDDFDHRVYCWILEQAHLSAIDADLSAQDVKLLQAKSRAAKEALTTKGVTSIRANLSDGHVVNLMLSQAQFFEMSKHLVDKTIRVLDEALAQAKLSSADLQGVVMVGGATRMLNVQRAVAAHVSCPVLNDLDPDQVVALGAAMQANLLAGNRTADDDWL
;
A
#
# COMPACT_ATOMS: atom_id res chain seq x y z
N GLN A 1 18.33 -1.30 -21.13
CA GLN A 1 18.08 -0.15 -20.25
C GLN A 1 17.06 -0.52 -19.17
N THR A 2 17.36 -0.20 -17.93
CA THR A 2 16.44 -0.40 -16.80
C THR A 2 15.60 0.85 -16.60
N ILE A 3 14.28 0.70 -16.57
CA ILE A 3 13.33 1.79 -16.39
C ILE A 3 12.57 1.55 -15.08
N VAL A 4 12.40 2.58 -14.26
CA VAL A 4 11.73 2.49 -12.95
C VAL A 4 10.63 3.55 -12.85
N GLY A 5 9.48 3.16 -12.29
CA GLY A 5 8.39 4.07 -11.98
C GLY A 5 7.26 4.08 -13.00
N VAL A 6 6.64 5.22 -13.20
CA VAL A 6 5.42 5.38 -14.02
C VAL A 6 5.65 4.94 -15.48
N GLU A 7 6.81 5.25 -16.04
CA GLU A 7 7.16 4.85 -17.41
C GLU A 7 7.26 3.33 -17.54
N ALA A 8 7.81 2.65 -16.53
CA ALA A 8 7.84 1.19 -16.48
C ALA A 8 6.44 0.60 -16.33
N GLN A 9 5.63 1.19 -15.46
CA GLN A 9 4.25 0.76 -15.22
C GLN A 9 3.41 0.82 -16.50
N ALA A 10 3.62 1.82 -17.35
CA ALA A 10 2.93 1.96 -18.62
C ALA A 10 3.23 0.81 -19.60
N ARG A 11 4.32 0.08 -19.42
CA ARG A 11 4.73 -1.07 -20.24
C ARG A 11 4.19 -2.42 -19.74
N GLN A 12 3.53 -2.45 -18.61
CA GLN A 12 3.04 -3.69 -18.00
C GLN A 12 2.11 -4.48 -18.93
N SER A 13 1.28 -3.79 -19.70
CA SER A 13 0.34 -4.41 -20.63
C SER A 13 0.98 -4.86 -21.93
N SER A 14 2.00 -4.16 -22.43
CA SER A 14 2.69 -4.47 -23.68
C SER A 14 3.84 -5.45 -23.51
N ASP A 15 4.50 -5.45 -22.35
CA ASP A 15 5.63 -6.33 -22.05
C ASP A 15 5.59 -6.84 -20.60
N PRO A 16 4.60 -7.68 -20.26
CA PRO A 16 4.40 -8.14 -18.88
C PRO A 16 5.56 -8.99 -18.35
N LYS A 17 6.27 -9.71 -19.21
CA LYS A 17 7.38 -10.59 -18.80
C LYS A 17 8.60 -9.81 -18.30
N ASN A 18 8.79 -8.59 -18.78
CA ASN A 18 9.92 -7.73 -18.43
C ASN A 18 9.54 -6.56 -17.53
N THR A 19 8.29 -6.47 -17.12
CA THR A 19 7.78 -5.43 -16.22
C THR A 19 7.52 -6.05 -14.85
N ILE A 20 8.45 -5.83 -13.93
CA ILE A 20 8.43 -6.45 -12.61
C ILE A 20 7.74 -5.51 -11.63
N GLY A 21 6.51 -5.84 -11.27
CA GLY A 21 5.75 -5.14 -10.26
C GLY A 21 5.63 -5.95 -8.97
N SER A 22 5.38 -5.26 -7.85
CA SER A 22 5.12 -5.88 -6.55
C SER A 22 6.23 -6.83 -6.08
N VAL A 23 7.48 -6.53 -6.42
CA VAL A 23 8.65 -7.36 -6.09
C VAL A 23 8.84 -7.52 -4.58
N LYS A 24 8.32 -6.60 -3.79
CA LYS A 24 8.35 -6.65 -2.32
C LYS A 24 7.74 -7.96 -1.78
N ARG A 25 6.74 -8.51 -2.46
CA ARG A 25 6.10 -9.79 -2.11
C ARG A 25 7.05 -10.99 -2.22
N LEU A 26 8.09 -10.86 -3.04
CA LEU A 26 9.06 -11.93 -3.31
C LEU A 26 10.29 -11.86 -2.38
N MET A 27 10.46 -10.77 -1.64
CA MET A 27 11.61 -10.55 -0.77
C MET A 27 11.69 -11.62 0.31
N GLY A 28 12.86 -12.27 0.42
CA GLY A 28 13.11 -13.29 1.41
C GLY A 28 12.33 -14.61 1.19
N ARG A 29 11.64 -14.78 0.06
CA ARG A 29 10.83 -15.96 -0.22
C ARG A 29 11.54 -16.95 -1.14
N GLY A 30 11.32 -18.26 -0.88
CA GLY A 30 11.69 -19.33 -1.80
C GLY A 30 10.66 -19.51 -2.91
N TYR A 31 11.04 -20.27 -3.94
CA TYR A 31 10.18 -20.54 -5.09
C TYR A 31 8.85 -21.22 -4.70
N ALA A 32 8.88 -22.17 -3.76
CA ALA A 32 7.69 -22.90 -3.33
C ALA A 32 6.61 -21.98 -2.75
N ASP A 33 7.02 -20.97 -1.97
CA ASP A 33 6.11 -20.00 -1.38
C ASP A 33 5.68 -18.95 -2.39
N ALA A 34 6.62 -18.48 -3.22
CA ALA A 34 6.35 -17.42 -4.20
C ALA A 34 5.38 -17.85 -5.30
N ARG A 35 5.41 -19.11 -5.73
CA ARG A 35 4.52 -19.64 -6.77
C ARG A 35 3.04 -19.66 -6.36
N GLU A 36 2.75 -19.62 -5.06
CA GLU A 36 1.38 -19.58 -4.53
C GLU A 36 0.79 -18.16 -4.56
N LEU A 37 1.61 -17.14 -4.84
CA LEU A 37 1.15 -15.76 -4.96
C LEU A 37 0.40 -15.56 -6.28
N PRO A 38 -0.50 -14.58 -6.37
CA PRO A 38 -1.19 -14.25 -7.61
C PRO A 38 -0.20 -13.98 -8.75
N SER A 39 -0.51 -14.48 -9.95
CA SER A 39 0.31 -14.27 -11.13
C SER A 39 0.43 -12.78 -11.45
N ALA A 40 1.66 -12.30 -11.60
CA ALA A 40 1.97 -10.91 -11.92
C ALA A 40 2.39 -10.71 -13.40
N GLY A 41 2.36 -11.76 -14.20
CA GLY A 41 2.69 -11.71 -15.63
C GLY A 41 4.14 -12.00 -15.97
N TYR A 42 5.06 -11.95 -15.00
CA TYR A 42 6.47 -12.35 -15.19
C TYR A 42 6.71 -13.79 -14.73
N VAL A 43 7.83 -14.36 -15.17
CA VAL A 43 8.17 -15.77 -14.94
C VAL A 43 9.07 -15.92 -13.72
N LEU A 44 8.64 -16.71 -12.73
CA LEU A 44 9.44 -17.07 -11.57
C LEU A 44 10.39 -18.22 -11.91
N VAL A 45 11.59 -18.17 -11.35
CA VAL A 45 12.64 -19.17 -11.52
C VAL A 45 13.03 -19.74 -10.16
N ASP A 46 13.11 -21.07 -10.08
CA ASP A 46 13.57 -21.76 -8.87
C ASP A 46 15.10 -21.66 -8.81
N THR A 47 15.58 -20.78 -7.94
CA THR A 47 17.00 -20.61 -7.65
C THR A 47 17.27 -20.94 -6.18
N PRO A 48 18.50 -21.40 -5.84
CA PRO A 48 18.83 -21.73 -4.45
C PRO A 48 18.61 -20.56 -3.48
N GLY A 49 17.89 -20.83 -2.41
CA GLY A 49 17.60 -19.86 -1.35
C GLY A 49 16.38 -19.01 -1.64
N MET A 50 16.49 -18.00 -2.48
CA MET A 50 15.41 -17.07 -2.82
C MET A 50 14.93 -17.31 -4.25
N VAL A 51 13.61 -17.16 -4.50
CA VAL A 51 13.05 -17.15 -5.85
C VAL A 51 13.69 -16.05 -6.70
N SER A 52 13.80 -16.29 -8.00
CA SER A 52 14.27 -15.29 -8.97
C SER A 52 13.24 -15.06 -10.07
N VAL A 53 13.47 -14.04 -10.88
CA VAL A 53 12.60 -13.65 -11.99
C VAL A 53 13.40 -13.69 -13.30
N GLN A 54 12.84 -14.30 -14.33
CA GLN A 54 13.42 -14.30 -15.67
C GLN A 54 13.10 -12.97 -16.36
N THR A 55 14.12 -12.27 -16.82
CA THR A 55 13.99 -11.02 -17.57
C THR A 55 14.79 -11.04 -18.86
N ALA A 56 14.61 -10.03 -19.72
CA ALA A 56 15.40 -9.84 -20.93
C ALA A 56 16.90 -9.65 -20.63
N GLN A 57 17.25 -9.22 -19.42
CA GLN A 57 18.63 -9.06 -18.96
C GLN A 57 19.16 -10.29 -18.21
N GLY A 58 18.43 -11.39 -18.24
CA GLY A 58 18.77 -12.63 -17.55
C GLY A 58 17.93 -12.84 -16.27
N VAL A 59 18.38 -13.78 -15.46
CA VAL A 59 17.73 -14.09 -14.17
C VAL A 59 18.13 -13.05 -13.14
N LYS A 60 17.14 -12.41 -12.54
CA LYS A 60 17.32 -11.40 -11.46
C LYS A 60 16.66 -11.85 -10.19
N SER A 61 17.34 -11.66 -9.05
CA SER A 61 16.74 -11.86 -7.74
C SER A 61 15.82 -10.69 -7.37
N PRO A 62 14.86 -10.88 -6.47
CA PRO A 62 14.07 -9.78 -5.92
C PRO A 62 14.92 -8.70 -5.26
N VAL A 63 16.06 -9.08 -4.65
CA VAL A 63 17.03 -8.14 -4.08
C VAL A 63 17.62 -7.24 -5.16
N GLN A 64 18.02 -7.78 -6.30
CA GLN A 64 18.55 -7.00 -7.42
C GLN A 64 17.51 -6.06 -8.01
N VAL A 65 16.27 -6.53 -8.19
CA VAL A 65 15.16 -5.68 -8.68
C VAL A 65 14.87 -4.55 -7.70
N SER A 66 14.82 -4.86 -6.41
CA SER A 66 14.62 -3.85 -5.36
C SER A 66 15.77 -2.85 -5.31
N ALA A 67 17.01 -3.31 -5.52
CA ALA A 67 18.17 -2.43 -5.62
C ALA A 67 18.06 -1.46 -6.79
N ASP A 68 17.55 -1.87 -7.93
CA ASP A 68 17.30 -0.99 -9.09
C ASP A 68 16.29 0.11 -8.73
N ILE A 69 15.23 -0.22 -8.01
CA ILE A 69 14.23 0.74 -7.54
C ILE A 69 14.85 1.74 -6.56
N LEU A 70 15.57 1.22 -5.57
CA LEU A 70 16.22 2.05 -4.56
C LEU A 70 17.30 2.97 -5.16
N ASN A 71 18.04 2.48 -6.16
CA ASN A 71 19.01 3.29 -6.87
C ASN A 71 18.35 4.45 -7.62
N ALA A 72 17.22 4.21 -8.29
CA ALA A 72 16.46 5.28 -8.95
C ALA A 72 15.97 6.33 -7.95
N LEU A 73 15.49 5.90 -6.78
CA LEU A 73 15.07 6.80 -5.71
C LEU A 73 16.24 7.58 -5.12
N ASN A 74 17.39 6.93 -4.93
CA ASN A 74 18.61 7.57 -4.45
C ASN A 74 19.06 8.69 -5.40
N GLN A 75 19.12 8.41 -6.70
CA GLN A 75 19.48 9.40 -7.71
C GLN A 75 18.51 10.58 -7.73
N ARG A 76 17.22 10.31 -7.62
CA ARG A 76 16.19 11.34 -7.56
C ARG A 76 16.34 12.22 -6.32
N ALA A 77 16.59 11.60 -5.17
CA ALA A 77 16.79 12.33 -3.91
C ALA A 77 18.06 13.17 -3.92
N GLN A 78 19.17 12.65 -4.45
CA GLN A 78 20.42 13.40 -4.59
C GLN A 78 20.23 14.61 -5.50
N SER A 79 19.52 14.45 -6.60
CA SER A 79 19.21 15.55 -7.53
C SER A 79 18.35 16.63 -6.87
N ALA A 80 17.33 16.21 -6.10
CA ALA A 80 16.42 17.14 -5.41
C ALA A 80 17.09 17.88 -4.26
N LEU A 81 18.00 17.22 -3.53
CA LEU A 81 18.70 17.81 -2.38
C LEU A 81 20.02 18.46 -2.73
N GLY A 82 20.49 18.29 -3.96
CA GLY A 82 21.72 18.94 -4.47
C GLY A 82 23.02 18.33 -3.95
N GLY A 83 23.04 17.07 -3.54
CA GLY A 83 24.25 16.42 -3.04
C GLY A 83 24.03 14.95 -2.67
N GLU A 84 25.09 14.29 -2.20
CA GLU A 84 25.02 12.90 -1.75
C GLU A 84 24.19 12.78 -0.47
N LEU A 85 23.50 11.65 -0.34
CA LEU A 85 22.74 11.34 0.87
C LEU A 85 23.66 10.78 1.96
N VAL A 86 23.49 11.24 3.18
CA VAL A 86 24.16 10.69 4.37
C VAL A 86 23.67 9.25 4.63
N GLY A 87 22.40 9.01 4.38
CA GLY A 87 21.78 7.70 4.51
C GLY A 87 20.30 7.76 4.21
N ALA A 88 19.61 6.66 4.46
CA ALA A 88 18.18 6.53 4.23
C ALA A 88 17.53 5.73 5.34
N VAL A 89 16.29 6.08 5.65
CA VAL A 89 15.36 5.22 6.40
C VAL A 89 14.50 4.49 5.37
N ILE A 90 14.46 3.17 5.49
CA ILE A 90 13.68 2.32 4.59
C ILE A 90 12.58 1.65 5.39
N THR A 91 11.35 1.75 4.90
CA THR A 91 10.21 1.15 5.57
C THR A 91 9.96 -0.27 5.09
N VAL A 92 9.54 -1.10 6.02
CA VAL A 92 9.17 -2.49 5.80
C VAL A 92 7.85 -2.79 6.49
N PRO A 93 7.05 -3.74 5.99
CA PRO A 93 5.87 -4.19 6.71
C PRO A 93 6.23 -4.70 8.10
N ALA A 94 5.35 -4.48 9.07
CA ALA A 94 5.57 -4.96 10.44
C ALA A 94 5.72 -6.49 10.53
N TYR A 95 5.09 -7.21 9.60
CA TYR A 95 5.14 -8.69 9.56
C TYR A 95 6.39 -9.26 8.87
N PHE A 96 7.29 -8.43 8.31
CA PHE A 96 8.52 -8.93 7.72
C PHE A 96 9.35 -9.67 8.76
N ASP A 97 9.78 -10.88 8.42
CA ASP A 97 10.73 -11.68 9.21
C ASP A 97 12.17 -11.20 9.00
N ASP A 98 13.11 -11.84 9.70
CA ASP A 98 14.52 -11.48 9.61
C ASP A 98 15.10 -11.65 8.21
N ALA A 99 14.69 -12.71 7.49
CA ALA A 99 15.13 -12.94 6.11
C ALA A 99 14.69 -11.84 5.16
N GLN A 100 13.43 -11.41 5.28
CA GLN A 100 12.86 -10.31 4.47
C GLN A 100 13.52 -8.97 4.80
N ARG A 101 13.79 -8.70 6.07
CA ARG A 101 14.49 -7.50 6.54
C ARG A 101 15.93 -7.48 6.06
N GLN A 102 16.64 -8.60 6.14
CA GLN A 102 18.00 -8.71 5.64
C GLN A 102 18.07 -8.53 4.12
N ALA A 103 17.13 -9.12 3.37
CA ALA A 103 17.03 -8.93 1.92
C ALA A 103 16.84 -7.46 1.54
N THR A 104 16.06 -6.72 2.32
CA THR A 104 15.83 -5.27 2.11
C THR A 104 17.12 -4.48 2.37
N LYS A 105 17.86 -4.81 3.43
CA LYS A 105 19.18 -4.21 3.71
C LYS A 105 20.18 -4.50 2.59
N ASP A 106 20.22 -5.72 2.09
CA ASP A 106 21.09 -6.12 0.99
C ASP A 106 20.79 -5.34 -0.28
N ALA A 107 19.51 -5.15 -0.60
CA ALA A 107 19.08 -4.34 -1.74
C ALA A 107 19.57 -2.88 -1.62
N ALA A 108 19.43 -2.29 -0.44
CA ALA A 108 19.90 -0.94 -0.16
C ALA A 108 21.43 -0.83 -0.30
N GLN A 109 22.17 -1.80 0.17
CA GLN A 109 23.62 -1.83 0.04
C GLN A 109 24.05 -1.90 -1.42
N ILE A 110 23.42 -2.75 -2.23
CA ILE A 110 23.67 -2.83 -3.68
C ILE A 110 23.38 -1.50 -4.36
N ALA A 111 22.35 -0.79 -3.94
CA ALA A 111 21.99 0.53 -4.46
C ALA A 111 22.92 1.66 -3.97
N GLY A 112 23.87 1.37 -3.11
CA GLY A 112 24.82 2.36 -2.56
C GLY A 112 24.23 3.23 -1.45
N LEU A 113 23.14 2.81 -0.83
CA LEU A 113 22.51 3.50 0.28
C LEU A 113 23.07 3.03 1.63
N ASN A 114 23.36 4.00 2.51
CA ASN A 114 23.61 3.72 3.91
C ASN A 114 22.27 3.66 4.66
N VAL A 115 21.90 2.50 5.16
CA VAL A 115 20.65 2.32 5.90
C VAL A 115 20.84 2.83 7.33
N LEU A 116 20.22 3.98 7.62
CA LEU A 116 20.20 4.54 8.98
C LEU A 116 19.32 3.69 9.90
N ARG A 117 18.20 3.22 9.36
CA ARG A 117 17.25 2.37 10.07
C ARG A 117 16.29 1.70 9.10
N LEU A 118 15.90 0.45 9.40
CA LEU A 118 14.65 -0.12 8.91
C LEU A 118 13.55 0.26 9.89
N LEU A 119 12.46 0.80 9.36
CA LEU A 119 11.34 1.27 10.16
C LEU A 119 10.07 0.54 9.73
N ASN A 120 9.30 0.03 10.68
CA ASN A 120 8.03 -0.58 10.37
C ASN A 120 7.07 0.45 9.75
N GLU A 121 6.38 0.09 8.68
CA GLU A 121 5.47 0.99 7.96
C GLU A 121 4.40 1.60 8.86
N PRO A 122 3.73 0.83 9.73
CA PRO A 122 2.75 1.44 10.63
C PRO A 122 3.37 2.41 11.65
N THR A 123 4.58 2.14 12.10
CA THR A 123 5.31 3.07 12.99
C THR A 123 5.63 4.38 12.26
N ALA A 124 6.07 4.31 11.01
CA ALA A 124 6.32 5.49 10.19
C ALA A 124 5.04 6.33 10.04
N ALA A 125 3.91 5.70 9.76
CA ALA A 125 2.63 6.40 9.64
C ALA A 125 2.25 7.12 10.94
N ALA A 126 2.44 6.47 12.09
CA ALA A 126 2.18 7.07 13.41
C ALA A 126 3.12 8.27 13.67
N ILE A 127 4.39 8.17 13.31
CA ILE A 127 5.36 9.28 13.42
C ILE A 127 4.94 10.47 12.57
N ALA A 128 4.44 10.23 11.35
CA ALA A 128 3.98 11.31 10.46
C ALA A 128 2.86 12.14 11.08
N TYR A 129 2.00 11.54 11.90
CA TYR A 129 0.94 12.25 12.64
C TYR A 129 1.43 12.86 13.96
N GLY A 130 2.73 12.74 14.27
CA GLY A 130 3.30 13.30 15.49
C GLY A 130 2.81 12.63 16.78
N LEU A 131 2.40 11.38 16.73
CA LEU A 131 1.86 10.67 17.90
C LEU A 131 2.92 10.39 18.96
N ASP A 132 4.21 10.38 18.58
CA ASP A 132 5.36 10.23 19.46
C ASP A 132 5.82 11.56 20.10
N ASN A 133 5.37 12.70 19.57
CA ASN A 133 5.73 14.04 20.01
C ASN A 133 4.53 14.69 20.72
N ALA A 134 4.43 14.53 22.02
CA ALA A 134 3.50 15.33 22.80
C ALA A 134 4.14 16.69 23.10
N GLU A 135 3.57 17.77 22.59
CA GLU A 135 3.84 19.10 23.13
C GLU A 135 3.28 19.13 24.55
N GLY A 136 4.17 19.17 25.53
CA GLY A 136 3.82 19.19 26.95
C GLY A 136 4.40 18.00 27.71
N SER A 137 4.38 18.10 29.04
CA SER A 137 5.03 17.19 30.00
C SER A 137 4.45 15.77 30.07
N GLU A 138 3.45 15.45 29.25
CA GLU A 138 2.86 14.11 29.20
C GLU A 138 3.01 13.56 27.78
N ALA A 139 3.98 12.66 27.60
CA ALA A 139 4.04 11.83 26.43
C ALA A 139 2.68 11.12 26.29
N LYS A 140 2.04 11.21 25.13
CA LYS A 140 0.80 10.47 24.86
C LYS A 140 1.11 8.98 24.94
N GLU A 141 0.74 8.36 26.02
CA GLU A 141 0.73 6.90 26.13
C GLU A 141 -0.61 6.40 25.62
N GLY A 142 -0.60 5.29 24.92
CA GLY A 142 -1.85 4.70 24.48
C GLY A 142 -1.69 3.69 23.37
N VAL A 143 -2.83 3.26 22.87
CA VAL A 143 -2.94 2.25 21.83
C VAL A 143 -3.54 2.89 20.58
N PHE A 144 -2.91 2.63 19.45
CA PHE A 144 -3.32 3.14 18.15
C PHE A 144 -3.43 1.97 17.16
N ALA A 145 -4.39 2.07 16.25
CA ALA A 145 -4.44 1.17 15.10
C ALA A 145 -3.95 1.90 13.86
N VAL A 146 -3.21 1.20 13.01
CA VAL A 146 -2.89 1.66 11.66
C VAL A 146 -3.65 0.77 10.69
N TYR A 147 -4.56 1.38 9.95
CA TYR A 147 -5.46 0.76 9.00
C TYR A 147 -4.92 1.06 7.59
N ASP A 148 -4.28 0.08 6.98
CA ASP A 148 -3.60 0.23 5.70
C ASP A 148 -4.34 -0.54 4.61
N LEU A 149 -5.16 0.17 3.83
CA LEU A 149 -5.89 -0.38 2.70
C LEU A 149 -5.26 0.13 1.39
N GLY A 150 -4.39 -0.68 0.82
CA GLY A 150 -3.75 -0.43 -0.47
C GLY A 150 -4.56 -0.98 -1.63
N GLY A 151 -3.97 -0.97 -2.82
CA GLY A 151 -4.61 -1.49 -4.03
C GLY A 151 -4.85 -2.99 -3.99
N GLY A 152 -3.88 -3.77 -3.53
CA GLY A 152 -3.93 -5.23 -3.55
C GLY A 152 -3.97 -5.93 -2.20
N THR A 153 -3.60 -5.24 -1.12
CA THR A 153 -3.51 -5.82 0.22
C THR A 153 -4.13 -4.92 1.28
N PHE A 154 -4.53 -5.55 2.37
CA PHE A 154 -5.02 -4.87 3.57
C PHE A 154 -4.23 -5.34 4.79
N ASP A 155 -3.72 -4.39 5.57
CA ASP A 155 -2.97 -4.65 6.78
C ASP A 155 -3.47 -3.78 7.94
N VAL A 156 -3.62 -4.38 9.11
CA VAL A 156 -3.91 -3.68 10.35
C VAL A 156 -2.79 -3.98 11.34
N SER A 157 -2.24 -2.95 11.93
CA SER A 157 -1.27 -3.07 13.01
C SER A 157 -1.78 -2.35 14.24
N ILE A 158 -1.62 -2.98 15.40
CA ILE A 158 -1.95 -2.38 16.68
C ILE A 158 -0.64 -1.97 17.35
N LEU A 159 -0.51 -0.68 17.63
CA LEU A 159 0.68 -0.07 18.21
C LEU A 159 0.38 0.39 19.64
N LYS A 160 1.33 0.13 20.53
CA LYS A 160 1.36 0.73 21.87
C LYS A 160 2.46 1.78 21.90
N LEU A 161 2.10 3.00 22.28
CA LEU A 161 3.04 4.08 22.54
C LEU A 161 3.27 4.18 24.04
N SER A 162 4.53 4.07 24.46
CA SER A 162 4.96 4.21 25.84
C SER A 162 6.31 4.90 25.86
N LYS A 163 6.41 6.03 26.58
CA LYS A 163 7.64 6.81 26.72
C LYS A 163 8.32 7.16 25.40
N GLY A 164 7.55 7.56 24.39
CA GLY A 164 8.04 7.94 23.08
C GLY A 164 8.44 6.77 22.16
N VAL A 165 8.22 5.53 22.59
CA VAL A 165 8.57 4.32 21.84
C VAL A 165 7.30 3.58 21.40
N PHE A 166 7.22 3.25 20.11
CA PHE A 166 6.17 2.41 19.57
C PHE A 166 6.55 0.93 19.65
N GLU A 167 5.63 0.13 20.14
CA GLU A 167 5.69 -1.33 20.13
C GLU A 167 4.56 -1.86 19.28
N VAL A 168 4.85 -2.76 18.34
CA VAL A 168 3.82 -3.46 17.56
C VAL A 168 3.27 -4.60 18.39
N LEU A 169 2.04 -4.48 18.88
CA LEU A 169 1.39 -5.51 19.69
C LEU A 169 0.82 -6.65 18.85
N ALA A 170 0.30 -6.32 17.69
CA ALA A 170 -0.28 -7.28 16.75
C ALA A 170 -0.24 -6.71 15.35
N THR A 171 -0.13 -7.59 14.38
CA THR A 171 -0.35 -7.27 12.97
C THR A 171 -1.19 -8.38 12.34
N HIS A 172 -2.18 -7.99 11.57
CA HIS A 172 -3.10 -8.91 10.91
C HIS A 172 -3.47 -8.35 9.55
N GLY A 173 -3.79 -9.18 8.59
CA GLY A 173 -4.07 -8.68 7.26
C GLY A 173 -4.76 -9.69 6.38
N ASP A 174 -5.09 -9.24 5.18
CA ASP A 174 -5.62 -10.04 4.11
C ASP A 174 -4.90 -9.66 2.81
N THR A 175 -4.11 -10.58 2.28
CA THR A 175 -3.34 -10.39 1.05
C THR A 175 -4.20 -10.42 -0.21
N ALA A 176 -5.47 -10.82 -0.08
CA ALA A 176 -6.44 -10.90 -1.18
C ALA A 176 -7.54 -9.84 -1.07
N LEU A 177 -7.33 -8.81 -0.24
CA LEU A 177 -8.28 -7.72 -0.04
C LEU A 177 -7.57 -6.39 -0.25
N GLY A 178 -8.08 -5.58 -1.16
CA GLY A 178 -7.51 -4.25 -1.46
C GLY A 178 -8.48 -3.42 -2.29
N GLY A 179 -8.06 -2.21 -2.65
CA GLY A 179 -8.84 -1.31 -3.48
C GLY A 179 -9.25 -1.91 -4.83
N ASP A 180 -8.43 -2.81 -5.36
CA ASP A 180 -8.71 -3.52 -6.62
C ASP A 180 -9.97 -4.39 -6.54
N ASP A 181 -10.31 -4.91 -5.36
CA ASP A 181 -11.54 -5.68 -5.15
C ASP A 181 -12.78 -4.81 -5.22
N PHE A 182 -12.66 -3.56 -4.78
CA PHE A 182 -13.72 -2.55 -4.93
C PHE A 182 -13.91 -2.19 -6.41
N ASP A 183 -12.81 -2.00 -7.14
CA ASP A 183 -12.86 -1.78 -8.60
C ASP A 183 -13.53 -2.95 -9.30
N HIS A 184 -13.21 -4.16 -8.93
CA HIS A 184 -13.78 -5.37 -9.51
C HIS A 184 -15.28 -5.49 -9.26
N ARG A 185 -15.77 -5.06 -8.10
CA ARG A 185 -17.22 -5.01 -7.83
C ARG A 185 -17.93 -4.06 -8.80
N VAL A 186 -17.33 -2.91 -9.07
CA VAL A 186 -17.87 -1.97 -10.08
C VAL A 186 -17.82 -2.58 -11.48
N TYR A 187 -16.70 -3.24 -11.81
CA TYR A 187 -16.55 -3.95 -13.09
C TYR A 187 -17.66 -4.99 -13.30
N CYS A 188 -17.91 -5.86 -12.33
CA CYS A 188 -18.98 -6.85 -12.40
C CYS A 188 -20.36 -6.19 -12.54
N TRP A 189 -20.61 -5.10 -11.83
CA TRP A 189 -21.84 -4.33 -11.93
C TRP A 189 -22.04 -3.76 -13.33
N ILE A 190 -20.97 -3.22 -13.96
CA ILE A 190 -21.02 -2.73 -15.35
C ILE A 190 -21.42 -3.85 -16.30
N LEU A 191 -20.79 -5.02 -16.20
CA LEU A 191 -21.11 -6.16 -17.06
C LEU A 191 -22.58 -6.58 -16.90
N GLU A 192 -23.07 -6.63 -15.69
CA GLU A 192 -24.45 -7.00 -15.39
C GLU A 192 -25.45 -5.96 -15.96
N GLN A 193 -25.23 -4.66 -15.68
CA GLN A 193 -26.13 -3.59 -16.11
C GLN A 193 -26.10 -3.38 -17.62
N ALA A 194 -24.97 -3.61 -18.26
CA ALA A 194 -24.82 -3.49 -19.71
C ALA A 194 -25.18 -4.78 -20.46
N HIS A 195 -25.65 -5.81 -19.76
CA HIS A 195 -25.98 -7.12 -20.31
C HIS A 195 -24.81 -7.80 -21.04
N LEU A 196 -23.58 -7.62 -20.50
CA LEU A 196 -22.34 -8.18 -21.04
C LEU A 196 -21.90 -9.43 -20.29
N SER A 197 -22.50 -9.77 -19.16
CA SER A 197 -22.07 -10.91 -18.31
C SER A 197 -22.13 -12.26 -19.04
N ALA A 198 -23.08 -12.44 -19.95
CA ALA A 198 -23.20 -13.67 -20.74
C ALA A 198 -22.11 -13.83 -21.81
N ILE A 199 -21.44 -12.72 -22.19
CA ILE A 199 -20.42 -12.65 -23.22
C ILE A 199 -19.06 -12.15 -22.67
N ASP A 200 -18.90 -12.10 -21.35
CA ASP A 200 -17.67 -11.65 -20.71
C ASP A 200 -16.43 -12.41 -21.23
N ALA A 201 -16.58 -13.72 -21.45
CA ALA A 201 -15.52 -14.54 -22.02
C ALA A 201 -15.14 -14.16 -23.44
N ASP A 202 -16.04 -13.44 -24.18
CA ASP A 202 -15.83 -13.00 -25.55
C ASP A 202 -15.33 -11.56 -25.66
N LEU A 203 -15.22 -10.84 -24.54
CA LEU A 203 -14.65 -9.50 -24.54
C LEU A 203 -13.18 -9.54 -24.89
N SER A 204 -12.75 -8.60 -25.77
CA SER A 204 -11.33 -8.45 -26.07
C SER A 204 -10.55 -8.02 -24.81
N ALA A 205 -9.27 -8.36 -24.76
CA ALA A 205 -8.39 -7.91 -23.67
C ALA A 205 -8.37 -6.38 -23.56
N GLN A 206 -8.48 -5.68 -24.68
CA GLN A 206 -8.54 -4.22 -24.74
C GLN A 206 -9.82 -3.69 -24.10
N ASP A 207 -10.98 -4.29 -24.38
CA ASP A 207 -12.26 -3.90 -23.81
C ASP A 207 -12.31 -4.19 -22.31
N VAL A 208 -11.77 -5.33 -21.86
CA VAL A 208 -11.63 -5.66 -20.43
C VAL A 208 -10.83 -4.57 -19.72
N LYS A 209 -9.69 -4.18 -20.24
CA LYS A 209 -8.84 -3.12 -19.67
C LYS A 209 -9.56 -1.77 -19.63
N LEU A 210 -10.27 -1.43 -20.71
CA LEU A 210 -11.05 -0.20 -20.76
C LEU A 210 -12.11 -0.17 -19.65
N LEU A 211 -12.86 -1.24 -19.48
CA LEU A 211 -13.90 -1.33 -18.45
C LEU A 211 -13.32 -1.36 -17.04
N GLN A 212 -12.15 -2.01 -16.85
CA GLN A 212 -11.44 -1.96 -15.56
C GLN A 212 -11.01 -0.53 -15.22
N ALA A 213 -10.46 0.20 -16.18
CA ALA A 213 -10.07 1.60 -16.00
C ALA A 213 -11.27 2.49 -15.69
N LYS A 214 -12.41 2.28 -16.36
CA LYS A 214 -13.66 2.99 -16.09
C LYS A 214 -14.22 2.68 -14.71
N SER A 215 -14.08 1.44 -14.26
CA SER A 215 -14.49 1.00 -12.91
C SER A 215 -13.71 1.71 -11.82
N ARG A 216 -12.39 1.78 -11.97
CA ARG A 216 -11.53 2.51 -11.03
C ARG A 216 -11.83 4.00 -11.03
N ALA A 217 -11.99 4.61 -12.20
CA ALA A 217 -12.31 6.02 -12.32
C ALA A 217 -13.67 6.35 -11.66
N ALA A 218 -14.66 5.48 -11.81
CA ALA A 218 -15.96 5.63 -11.17
C ALA A 218 -15.87 5.56 -9.64
N LYS A 219 -15.13 4.57 -9.11
CA LYS A 219 -14.86 4.48 -7.67
C LYS A 219 -14.21 5.75 -7.14
N GLU A 220 -13.18 6.24 -7.81
CA GLU A 220 -12.49 7.47 -7.40
C GLU A 220 -13.37 8.70 -7.48
N ALA A 221 -14.20 8.82 -8.52
CA ALA A 221 -15.13 9.93 -8.66
C ALA A 221 -16.17 10.01 -7.53
N LEU A 222 -16.59 8.86 -6.99
CA LEU A 222 -17.57 8.81 -5.91
C LEU A 222 -17.02 9.24 -4.55
N THR A 223 -15.74 9.55 -4.43
CA THR A 223 -15.18 10.18 -3.21
C THR A 223 -15.64 11.63 -3.07
N THR A 224 -15.94 12.30 -4.17
CA THR A 224 -16.33 13.71 -4.20
C THR A 224 -17.71 13.97 -4.81
N LYS A 225 -18.28 12.98 -5.52
CA LYS A 225 -19.57 13.11 -6.20
C LYS A 225 -20.56 12.07 -5.67
N GLY A 226 -21.82 12.45 -5.58
CA GLY A 226 -22.90 11.54 -5.21
C GLY A 226 -23.27 10.53 -6.30
N VAL A 227 -22.99 10.87 -7.55
CA VAL A 227 -23.31 10.09 -8.75
C VAL A 227 -22.20 10.32 -9.77
N THR A 228 -21.83 9.29 -10.51
CA THR A 228 -20.91 9.38 -11.64
C THR A 228 -21.44 8.65 -12.85
N SER A 229 -21.09 9.13 -14.06
CA SER A 229 -21.41 8.44 -15.30
C SER A 229 -20.28 7.54 -15.74
N ILE A 230 -20.64 6.39 -16.30
CA ILE A 230 -19.71 5.42 -16.87
C ILE A 230 -20.06 5.26 -18.34
N ARG A 231 -19.18 5.70 -19.23
CA ARG A 231 -19.38 5.64 -20.68
C ARG A 231 -18.20 4.96 -21.34
N ALA A 232 -18.47 3.99 -22.20
CA ALA A 232 -17.44 3.29 -22.96
C ALA A 232 -18.00 2.82 -24.29
N ASN A 233 -17.20 2.92 -25.36
CA ASN A 233 -17.47 2.33 -26.66
C ASN A 233 -16.60 1.10 -26.83
N LEU A 234 -17.20 -0.07 -26.92
CA LEU A 234 -16.48 -1.32 -27.06
C LEU A 234 -16.14 -1.60 -28.54
N SER A 235 -15.13 -2.42 -28.75
CA SER A 235 -14.62 -2.73 -30.10
C SER A 235 -15.63 -3.46 -30.99
N ASP A 236 -16.61 -4.16 -30.40
CA ASP A 236 -17.68 -4.87 -31.10
C ASP A 236 -18.90 -3.98 -31.41
N GLY A 237 -18.85 -2.71 -31.08
CA GLY A 237 -19.92 -1.75 -31.28
C GLY A 237 -20.89 -1.57 -30.11
N HIS A 238 -20.76 -2.35 -29.04
CA HIS A 238 -21.54 -2.13 -27.81
C HIS A 238 -21.17 -0.78 -27.19
N VAL A 239 -22.19 -0.04 -26.74
CA VAL A 239 -22.03 1.23 -26.03
C VAL A 239 -22.47 1.02 -24.59
N VAL A 240 -21.57 1.29 -23.65
CA VAL A 240 -21.87 1.33 -22.22
C VAL A 240 -22.18 2.78 -21.84
N ASN A 241 -23.34 3.01 -21.23
CA ASN A 241 -23.77 4.32 -20.74
C ASN A 241 -24.60 4.12 -19.47
N LEU A 242 -23.93 4.24 -18.32
CA LEU A 242 -24.51 3.93 -17.01
C LEU A 242 -24.28 5.08 -16.04
N MET A 243 -25.14 5.15 -15.03
CA MET A 243 -25.01 6.04 -13.88
C MET A 243 -24.86 5.21 -12.61
N LEU A 244 -23.79 5.46 -11.85
CA LEU A 244 -23.52 4.80 -10.58
C LEU A 244 -23.61 5.82 -9.45
N SER A 245 -24.48 5.54 -8.45
CA SER A 245 -24.59 6.36 -7.24
C SER A 245 -23.69 5.87 -6.12
N GLN A 246 -23.39 6.76 -5.18
CA GLN A 246 -22.71 6.38 -3.94
C GLN A 246 -23.46 5.26 -3.20
N ALA A 247 -24.78 5.37 -3.08
CA ALA A 247 -25.58 4.37 -2.38
C ALA A 247 -25.45 2.98 -3.00
N GLN A 248 -25.48 2.90 -4.34
CA GLN A 248 -25.29 1.64 -5.06
C GLN A 248 -23.87 1.08 -4.83
N PHE A 249 -22.86 1.93 -4.91
CA PHE A 249 -21.48 1.53 -4.67
C PHE A 249 -21.26 1.06 -3.23
N PHE A 250 -21.80 1.76 -2.25
CA PHE A 250 -21.69 1.38 -0.84
C PHE A 250 -22.35 0.03 -0.57
N GLU A 251 -23.52 -0.20 -1.16
CA GLU A 251 -24.22 -1.48 -1.00
C GLU A 251 -23.44 -2.65 -1.62
N MET A 252 -22.97 -2.51 -2.87
CA MET A 252 -22.26 -3.58 -3.56
C MET A 252 -20.89 -3.91 -2.95
N SER A 253 -20.28 -2.97 -2.25
CA SER A 253 -18.96 -3.12 -1.61
C SER A 253 -19.03 -3.30 -0.08
N LYS A 254 -20.23 -3.33 0.50
CA LYS A 254 -20.41 -3.42 1.96
C LYS A 254 -19.70 -4.63 2.56
N HIS A 255 -19.77 -5.78 1.91
CA HIS A 255 -19.12 -7.02 2.38
C HIS A 255 -17.59 -6.88 2.46
N LEU A 256 -16.97 -6.11 1.57
CA LEU A 256 -15.54 -5.82 1.59
C LEU A 256 -15.18 -4.91 2.76
N VAL A 257 -15.96 -3.87 2.99
CA VAL A 257 -15.77 -2.95 4.13
C VAL A 257 -15.95 -3.71 5.45
N ASP A 258 -16.99 -4.53 5.57
CA ASP A 258 -17.25 -5.34 6.77
C ASP A 258 -16.10 -6.31 7.05
N LYS A 259 -15.49 -6.85 6.00
CA LYS A 259 -14.31 -7.72 6.12
C LYS A 259 -13.12 -6.98 6.71
N THR A 260 -12.88 -5.73 6.32
CA THR A 260 -11.81 -4.91 6.92
C THR A 260 -12.03 -4.67 8.41
N ILE A 261 -13.28 -4.43 8.80
CA ILE A 261 -13.62 -4.22 10.22
C ILE A 261 -13.39 -5.51 11.02
N ARG A 262 -13.74 -6.68 10.47
CA ARG A 262 -13.43 -7.97 11.12
C ARG A 262 -11.94 -8.18 11.32
N VAL A 263 -11.12 -7.84 10.34
CA VAL A 263 -9.65 -7.92 10.44
C VAL A 263 -9.12 -6.98 11.53
N LEU A 264 -9.67 -5.78 11.63
CA LEU A 264 -9.34 -4.85 12.72
C LEU A 264 -9.66 -5.47 14.09
N ASP A 265 -10.83 -6.06 14.26
CA ASP A 265 -11.23 -6.70 15.53
C ASP A 265 -10.36 -7.94 15.83
N GLU A 266 -9.99 -8.71 14.81
CA GLU A 266 -9.06 -9.84 14.97
C GLU A 266 -7.68 -9.39 15.44
N ALA A 267 -7.15 -8.31 14.89
CA ALA A 267 -5.88 -7.72 15.32
C ALA A 267 -5.95 -7.22 16.78
N LEU A 268 -7.05 -6.57 17.13
CA LEU A 268 -7.29 -6.13 18.52
C LEU A 268 -7.39 -7.32 19.48
N ALA A 269 -8.12 -8.36 19.11
CA ALA A 269 -8.25 -9.58 19.92
C ALA A 269 -6.90 -10.25 20.13
N GLN A 270 -6.06 -10.31 19.09
CA GLN A 270 -4.69 -10.84 19.18
C GLN A 270 -3.85 -10.05 20.18
N ALA A 271 -4.05 -8.73 20.26
CA ALA A 271 -3.41 -7.85 21.23
C ALA A 271 -4.11 -7.87 22.60
N LYS A 272 -5.17 -8.66 22.78
CA LYS A 272 -6.02 -8.71 24.00
C LYS A 272 -6.67 -7.37 24.33
N LEU A 273 -7.10 -6.67 23.29
CA LEU A 273 -7.73 -5.35 23.37
C LEU A 273 -9.06 -5.34 22.61
N SER A 274 -9.84 -4.29 22.82
CA SER A 274 -11.06 -3.99 22.07
C SER A 274 -10.95 -2.63 21.39
N SER A 275 -11.91 -2.30 20.52
CA SER A 275 -11.96 -1.00 19.86
C SER A 275 -12.08 0.17 20.84
N ALA A 276 -12.64 -0.07 22.03
CA ALA A 276 -12.74 0.94 23.10
C ALA A 276 -11.39 1.35 23.69
N ASP A 277 -10.36 0.51 23.53
CA ASP A 277 -9.02 0.80 24.03
C ASP A 277 -8.22 1.71 23.09
N LEU A 278 -8.67 1.91 21.85
CA LEU A 278 -7.99 2.73 20.86
C LEU A 278 -8.10 4.22 21.17
N GLN A 279 -6.99 4.92 21.02
CA GLN A 279 -6.92 6.38 21.12
C GLN A 279 -6.87 7.06 19.74
N GLY A 280 -6.64 6.34 18.69
CA GLY A 280 -6.66 6.82 17.33
C GLY A 280 -6.53 5.69 16.31
N VAL A 281 -7.05 5.92 15.10
CA VAL A 281 -6.86 5.05 13.95
C VAL A 281 -6.24 5.87 12.84
N VAL A 282 -5.04 5.47 12.41
CA VAL A 282 -4.32 6.10 11.31
C VAL A 282 -4.71 5.42 10.01
N MET A 283 -5.20 6.20 9.04
CA MET A 283 -5.64 5.72 7.74
C MET A 283 -4.49 5.82 6.72
N VAL A 284 -4.12 4.70 6.14
CA VAL A 284 -3.01 4.56 5.19
C VAL A 284 -3.51 3.87 3.92
N GLY A 285 -2.97 4.26 2.79
CA GLY A 285 -3.30 3.70 1.48
C GLY A 285 -4.42 4.46 0.77
N GLY A 286 -4.30 4.56 -0.56
CA GLY A 286 -5.23 5.37 -1.38
C GLY A 286 -6.68 4.94 -1.29
N ALA A 287 -6.95 3.65 -1.05
CA ALA A 287 -8.32 3.14 -0.92
C ALA A 287 -9.03 3.64 0.35
N THR A 288 -8.30 4.15 1.35
CA THR A 288 -8.91 4.78 2.53
C THR A 288 -9.55 6.15 2.24
N ARG A 289 -9.38 6.66 1.01
CA ARG A 289 -10.11 7.86 0.55
C ARG A 289 -11.60 7.59 0.35
N MET A 290 -12.00 6.32 0.20
CA MET A 290 -13.41 5.96 0.03
C MET A 290 -14.22 6.33 1.26
N LEU A 291 -15.34 7.03 1.05
CA LEU A 291 -16.17 7.55 2.15
C LEU A 291 -16.81 6.43 2.97
N ASN A 292 -17.22 5.34 2.33
CA ASN A 292 -17.80 4.18 3.04
C ASN A 292 -16.79 3.52 3.98
N VAL A 293 -15.51 3.47 3.60
CA VAL A 293 -14.44 2.97 4.45
C VAL A 293 -14.26 3.89 5.67
N GLN A 294 -14.11 5.19 5.43
CA GLN A 294 -13.93 6.17 6.52
C GLN A 294 -15.11 6.16 7.50
N ARG A 295 -16.35 6.11 6.98
CA ARG A 295 -17.56 6.07 7.79
C ARG A 295 -17.67 4.78 8.61
N ALA A 296 -17.31 3.65 8.03
CA ALA A 296 -17.36 2.36 8.74
C ALA A 296 -16.36 2.32 9.89
N VAL A 297 -15.14 2.79 9.68
CA VAL A 297 -14.14 2.88 10.74
C VAL A 297 -14.60 3.84 11.85
N ALA A 298 -15.06 5.04 11.47
CA ALA A 298 -15.54 6.04 12.43
C ALA A 298 -16.74 5.54 13.25
N ALA A 299 -17.63 4.76 12.66
CA ALA A 299 -18.77 4.16 13.36
C ALA A 299 -18.37 3.03 14.30
N HIS A 300 -17.26 2.35 14.03
CA HIS A 300 -16.81 1.18 14.78
C HIS A 300 -15.96 1.53 16.00
N VAL A 301 -15.27 2.67 15.99
CA VAL A 301 -14.37 3.12 17.04
C VAL A 301 -14.90 4.37 17.74
N SER A 302 -14.46 4.62 18.97
CA SER A 302 -14.84 5.82 19.74
C SER A 302 -13.75 6.89 19.74
N CYS A 303 -12.66 6.66 19.00
CA CYS A 303 -11.50 7.54 18.94
C CYS A 303 -11.47 8.31 17.60
N PRO A 304 -10.61 9.32 17.48
CA PRO A 304 -10.41 10.01 16.21
C PRO A 304 -9.89 9.07 15.12
N VAL A 305 -10.41 9.26 13.91
CA VAL A 305 -9.89 8.65 12.69
C VAL A 305 -8.97 9.67 12.03
N LEU A 306 -7.68 9.34 11.91
CA LEU A 306 -6.65 10.26 11.44
C LEU A 306 -6.44 10.07 9.93
N ASN A 307 -6.97 11.00 9.16
CA ASN A 307 -6.94 10.98 7.69
C ASN A 307 -6.59 12.34 7.06
N ASP A 308 -6.01 13.26 7.84
CA ASP A 308 -5.67 14.60 7.40
C ASP A 308 -4.49 14.66 6.45
N LEU A 309 -3.55 13.72 6.58
CA LEU A 309 -2.39 13.58 5.70
C LEU A 309 -2.75 12.74 4.48
N ASP A 310 -2.02 12.95 3.39
CA ASP A 310 -2.18 12.15 2.18
C ASP A 310 -1.90 10.67 2.49
N PRO A 311 -2.89 9.78 2.37
CA PRO A 311 -2.73 8.37 2.74
C PRO A 311 -1.73 7.61 1.86
N ASP A 312 -1.40 8.11 0.67
CA ASP A 312 -0.38 7.53 -0.20
C ASP A 312 1.04 7.95 0.20
N GLN A 313 1.19 9.04 0.95
CA GLN A 313 2.48 9.62 1.32
C GLN A 313 2.83 9.50 2.80
N VAL A 314 1.87 9.15 3.64
CA VAL A 314 2.02 9.22 5.11
C VAL A 314 3.19 8.38 5.63
N VAL A 315 3.40 7.19 5.09
CA VAL A 315 4.52 6.32 5.49
C VAL A 315 5.86 6.95 5.11
N ALA A 316 5.98 7.46 3.90
CA ALA A 316 7.19 8.13 3.42
C ALA A 316 7.49 9.40 4.22
N LEU A 317 6.47 10.16 4.60
CA LEU A 317 6.62 11.35 5.44
C LEU A 317 7.19 10.98 6.82
N GLY A 318 6.67 9.94 7.46
CA GLY A 318 7.16 9.45 8.74
C GLY A 318 8.61 8.95 8.65
N ALA A 319 8.93 8.23 7.58
CA ALA A 319 10.30 7.78 7.31
C ALA A 319 11.26 8.97 7.14
N ALA A 320 10.84 10.01 6.43
CA ALA A 320 11.64 11.23 6.23
C ALA A 320 11.88 11.98 7.55
N MET A 321 10.86 12.08 8.39
CA MET A 321 11.00 12.70 9.72
C MET A 321 12.00 11.92 10.59
N GLN A 322 11.94 10.60 10.56
CA GLN A 322 12.87 9.74 11.27
C GLN A 322 14.30 9.86 10.70
N ALA A 323 14.44 9.94 9.39
CA ALA A 323 15.74 10.12 8.73
C ALA A 323 16.37 11.47 9.11
N ASN A 324 15.58 12.54 9.15
CA ASN A 324 16.04 13.85 9.57
C ASN A 324 16.60 13.84 11.01
N LEU A 325 15.88 13.16 11.90
CA LEU A 325 16.30 13.01 13.30
C LEU A 325 17.59 12.20 13.42
N LEU A 326 17.68 11.05 12.74
CA LEU A 326 18.83 10.14 12.80
C LEU A 326 20.08 10.71 12.11
N ALA A 327 19.92 11.55 11.10
CA ALA A 327 21.01 12.22 10.42
C ALA A 327 21.59 13.40 11.22
N GLY A 328 20.98 13.75 12.36
CA GLY A 328 21.43 14.85 13.20
C GLY A 328 21.11 16.24 12.64
N ASN A 329 20.15 16.32 11.70
CA ASN A 329 19.64 17.59 11.20
C ASN A 329 18.76 18.23 12.27
N ARG A 330 19.39 18.93 13.20
CA ARG A 330 18.69 19.61 14.29
C ARG A 330 18.34 21.03 13.87
N THR A 331 17.16 21.50 14.27
CA THR A 331 16.82 22.90 14.16
C THR A 331 17.56 23.68 15.26
N ALA A 332 17.69 25.00 15.10
CA ALA A 332 18.35 25.86 16.10
C ALA A 332 17.70 25.73 17.50
N ASP A 333 16.45 25.28 17.58
CA ASP A 333 15.73 25.06 18.83
C ASP A 333 16.09 23.71 19.49
N ASP A 334 16.72 22.79 18.75
CA ASP A 334 17.14 21.48 19.26
C ASP A 334 18.51 21.49 19.95
N ASP A 335 19.26 22.61 19.81
CA ASP A 335 20.62 22.76 20.35
C ASP A 335 20.68 23.09 21.85
N TRP A 336 19.55 23.02 22.55
CA TRP A 336 19.45 23.39 23.98
C TRP A 336 19.22 22.19 24.90
N LEU A 337 19.59 20.98 24.51
CA LEU A 337 19.56 19.80 25.38
C LEU A 337 20.97 19.33 25.72
#